data_8f544b82fff5efca8b9bb8b3c51b6bb5
#
_entry.id   8f544b82fff5efca8b9bb8b3c51b6bb5
#
_cell.length_a   1.000
_cell.length_b   1.000
_cell.length_c   1.000
_cell.angle_alpha   90.00
_cell.angle_beta   90.00
_cell.angle_gamma   90.00
#
_symmetry.space_group_name_H-M   'P 1'
#
loop_
_entity.id
_entity.type
_entity.pdbx_description
1 polymer ?
#
loop_
_entity_poly.entity_id
_entity_poly.type
_entity_poly.pdbx_seq_one_letter_code
_entity_poly.pdbx_strand_id
1 'polypeptide(L)' 'MKDQHDNKTVDWLEVTMPLEVAQAALAAMNKVFLDWDVLNEKPAEFLKHMQDLTYYVEQVGGAA' A
#
# COMPACT_ATOMS: atom_id res chain seq x y z
N MET A 1 23.51 -7.28 1.36
CA MET A 1 23.27 -6.92 1.49
C MET A 1 23.02 -5.97 1.23
N LYS A 2 23.00 -5.88 1.06
CA LYS A 2 22.73 -5.20 1.00
C LYS A 2 22.37 -4.22 0.78
N ASP A 3 22.38 -3.91 0.23
CA ASP A 3 22.13 -2.93 0.10
C ASP A 3 21.15 -2.20 0.72
N GLN A 4 21.22 -2.00 1.48
CA GLN A 4 20.41 -1.49 2.34
C GLN A 4 20.30 -0.06 2.33
N HIS A 5 21.24 0.64 1.93
CA HIS A 5 21.17 2.06 1.83
C HIS A 5 20.10 2.50 0.91
N ASP A 6 19.60 1.56 0.14
CA ASP A 6 18.62 1.88 -0.73
C ASP A 6 17.31 1.57 -0.19
N ASN A 7 17.23 1.15 1.04
CA ASN A 7 16.06 0.72 1.61
C ASN A 7 15.12 1.83 1.86
N LYS A 8 14.08 1.89 1.15
CA LYS A 8 13.01 2.82 1.38
C LYS A 8 11.93 2.10 2.13
N THR A 9 11.41 2.74 3.14
CA THR A 9 10.37 2.12 3.94
C THR A 9 9.14 3.00 3.95
N VAL A 10 8.02 2.38 4.19
CA VAL A 10 6.74 3.06 4.26
C VAL A 10 6.17 2.80 5.65
N ASP A 11 5.80 3.86 6.34
CA ASP A 11 5.12 3.74 7.61
C ASP A 11 3.63 3.85 7.34
N TRP A 12 2.93 2.80 7.58
CA TRP A 12 1.51 2.76 7.29
C TRP A 12 0.80 2.18 8.50
N LEU A 13 -0.13 2.92 9.03
CA LEU A 13 -0.78 2.59 10.28
C LEU A 13 0.30 2.50 11.34
N GLU A 14 0.50 1.39 11.95
CA GLU A 14 1.55 1.28 12.92
C GLU A 14 2.60 0.28 12.48
N VAL A 15 2.73 0.11 11.19
CA VAL A 15 3.65 -0.87 10.65
C VAL A 15 4.64 -0.17 9.75
N THR A 16 5.91 -0.47 9.93
CA THR A 16 6.94 0.01 9.03
C THR A 16 7.31 -1.14 8.12
N MET A 17 7.25 -0.93 6.84
CA MET A 17 7.54 -2.01 5.91
C MET A 17 8.40 -1.51 4.76
N PRO A 18 9.16 -2.38 4.15
CA PRO A 18 9.91 -1.99 2.97
C PRO A 18 8.98 -1.56 1.85
N LEU A 19 9.46 -0.68 1.01
CA LEU A 19 8.64 -0.19 -0.09
C LEU A 19 8.11 -1.32 -0.96
N GLU A 20 8.92 -2.32 -1.20
CA GLU A 20 8.49 -3.44 -2.02
C GLU A 20 7.29 -4.14 -1.42
N VAL A 21 7.30 -4.28 -0.10
CA VAL A 21 6.20 -4.92 0.58
C VAL A 21 4.96 -4.04 0.51
N ALA A 22 5.15 -2.75 0.67
CA ALA A 22 4.03 -1.83 0.59
C ALA A 22 3.39 -1.85 -0.79
N GLN A 23 4.22 -1.92 -1.81
CA GLN A 23 3.70 -1.97 -3.17
C GLN A 23 2.94 -3.26 -3.41
N ALA A 24 3.45 -4.37 -2.89
CA ALA A 24 2.76 -5.64 -3.04
C ALA A 24 1.45 -5.64 -2.27
N ALA A 25 1.45 -5.05 -1.10
CA ALA A 25 0.24 -4.96 -0.31
C ALA A 25 -0.81 -4.12 -1.02
N LEU A 26 -0.38 -3.02 -1.62
CA LEU A 26 -1.30 -2.15 -2.33
C LEU A 26 -1.90 -2.87 -3.53
N ALA A 27 -1.09 -3.65 -4.24
CA ALA A 27 -1.59 -4.39 -5.37
C ALA A 27 -2.62 -5.43 -4.92
N ALA A 28 -2.34 -6.09 -3.80
CA ALA A 28 -3.28 -7.06 -3.28
C ALA A 28 -4.58 -6.41 -2.84
N MET A 29 -4.48 -5.25 -2.21
CA MET A 29 -5.67 -4.52 -1.78
C MET A 29 -6.49 -4.09 -2.98
N ASN A 30 -5.82 -3.67 -4.02
CA ASN A 30 -6.53 -3.25 -5.22
C ASN A 30 -7.29 -4.41 -5.84
N LYS A 31 -6.70 -5.58 -5.83
CA LYS A 31 -7.35 -6.75 -6.36
C LYS A 31 -8.56 -7.13 -5.52
N VAL A 32 -8.40 -7.08 -4.21
CA VAL A 32 -9.50 -7.35 -3.31
C VAL A 32 -10.62 -6.34 -3.53
N PHE A 33 -10.25 -5.08 -3.72
CA PHE A 33 -11.22 -4.03 -3.93
C PHE A 33 -12.05 -4.30 -5.18
N LEU A 34 -11.41 -4.75 -6.25
CA LEU A 34 -12.12 -5.04 -7.47
C LEU A 34 -13.05 -6.24 -7.30
N ASP A 35 -12.58 -7.24 -6.55
CA ASP A 35 -13.42 -8.40 -6.31
C ASP A 35 -14.59 -8.05 -5.42
N TRP A 36 -14.42 -7.08 -4.57
CA TRP A 36 -15.47 -6.69 -3.66
C TRP A 36 -16.65 -6.09 -4.38
N ASP A 37 -16.42 -5.65 -5.58
CA ASP A 37 -17.49 -5.09 -6.34
C ASP A 37 -18.61 -6.10 -6.52
N VAL A 38 -18.26 -7.37 -6.55
CA VAL A 38 -19.23 -8.42 -6.71
C VAL A 38 -20.18 -8.47 -5.52
N LEU A 39 -19.67 -8.10 -4.35
CA LEU A 39 -20.46 -8.13 -3.14
C LEU A 39 -21.27 -6.87 -2.93
N ASN A 40 -21.02 -5.89 -3.74
CA ASN A 40 -21.76 -4.66 -3.63
C ASN A 40 -21.62 -3.99 -2.30
N GLU A 41 -20.56 -4.26 -1.58
CA GLU A 41 -20.35 -3.63 -0.32
C GLU A 41 -18.89 -3.41 -0.12
N LYS A 42 -18.46 -2.18 -0.22
CA LYS A 42 -17.07 -1.84 -0.02
C LYS A 42 -16.97 -1.06 1.27
N PRO A 43 -16.30 -1.61 2.27
CA PRO A 43 -16.15 -0.89 3.54
C PRO A 43 -15.42 0.42 3.30
N ALA A 44 -15.98 1.47 3.86
CA ALA A 44 -15.38 2.79 3.68
C ALA A 44 -13.97 2.83 4.25
N GLU A 45 -13.75 2.10 5.32
CA GLU A 45 -12.43 2.09 5.93
C GLU A 45 -11.41 1.44 5.03
N PHE A 46 -11.82 0.40 4.30
CA PHE A 46 -10.89 -0.25 3.40
C PHE A 46 -10.44 0.70 2.31
N LEU A 47 -11.37 1.44 1.75
CA LEU A 47 -11.03 2.42 0.76
C LEU A 47 -10.12 3.48 1.30
N LYS A 48 -10.39 3.93 2.50
CA LYS A 48 -9.59 4.96 3.11
C LYS A 48 -8.17 4.46 3.34
N HIS A 49 -8.02 3.24 3.83
CA HIS A 49 -6.71 2.69 4.06
C HIS A 49 -5.95 2.47 2.77
N MET A 50 -6.65 2.06 1.74
CA MET A 50 -6.03 1.85 0.45
C MET A 50 -5.50 3.16 -0.12
N GLN A 51 -6.28 4.21 -0.02
CA GLN A 51 -5.86 5.51 -0.48
C GLN A 51 -4.68 6.03 0.33
N ASP A 52 -4.70 5.76 1.62
CA ASP A 52 -3.63 6.19 2.50
C ASP A 52 -2.33 5.48 2.11
N LEU A 53 -2.41 4.19 1.90
CA LEU A 53 -1.23 3.44 1.52
C LEU A 53 -0.71 3.90 0.16
N THR A 54 -1.61 4.18 -0.76
CA THR A 54 -1.23 4.70 -2.07
C THR A 54 -0.44 5.99 -1.91
N TYR A 55 -0.91 6.85 -1.05
CA TYR A 55 -0.23 8.12 -0.83
C TYR A 55 1.19 7.90 -0.32
N TYR A 56 1.35 7.03 0.67
CA TYR A 56 2.66 6.82 1.23
C TYR A 56 3.60 6.12 0.25
N VAL A 57 3.08 5.20 -0.51
CA VAL A 57 3.89 4.51 -1.51
C VAL A 57 4.39 5.52 -2.53
N GLU A 58 3.55 6.43 -2.95
CA GLU A 58 3.95 7.42 -3.93
C GLU A 58 4.94 8.40 -3.36
N GLN A 59 4.79 8.75 -2.09
CA GLN A 59 5.71 9.66 -1.47
C GLN A 59 7.10 9.07 -1.36
N VAL A 60 7.18 7.79 -1.09
CA VAL A 60 8.44 7.16 -0.86
C VAL A 60 9.07 6.67 -2.15
N GLY A 61 8.28 6.09 -3.02
CA GLY A 61 8.84 5.45 -4.19
C GLY A 61 8.51 6.08 -5.49
N GLY A 62 7.46 6.85 -5.52
CA GLY A 62 7.04 7.38 -6.79
C GLY A 62 7.52 8.73 -7.08
N ALA A 63 8.23 9.28 -6.18
CA ALA A 63 8.61 10.64 -6.34
C ALA A 63 9.65 10.84 -7.37
N ALA A 64 9.99 9.97 -8.04
CA ALA A 64 11.08 10.08 -8.97
C ALA A 64 11.03 11.28 -9.83
#